data_b8559f532419a9e2e4d46b6df5dbecd7
#
_entry.id   b8559f532419a9e2e4d46b6df5dbecd7
#
_cell.length_a   1.000
_cell.length_b   1.000
_cell.length_c   1.000
_cell.angle_alpha   90.00
_cell.angle_beta   90.00
_cell.angle_gamma   90.00
#
_symmetry.space_group_name_H-M   'P 1'
#
loop_
_entity.id
_entity.type
_entity.pdbx_description
1 polymer ?
#
loop_
_entity_poly.entity_id
_entity_poly.type
_entity_poly.pdbx_seq_one_letter_code
_entity_poly.pdbx_strand_id
1 'polypeptide(L)'
;MLSTIILQAVAGGASLAALAKFGAALGAGIAAIGAGIGIGKIGSSAVESIARQPEAANDIRMNMIIAAALVEGVALFAIIVAVLAIVM
;
A
#
# COMPACT_ATOMS: atom_id res chain seq x y z
N MET A 1 22.72 -26.50 -6.20
CA MET A 1 21.71 -26.86 -5.19
C MET A 1 20.52 -25.93 -5.25
N LEU A 2 20.74 -24.63 -5.00
CA LEU A 2 19.63 -23.67 -5.02
C LEU A 2 18.96 -23.59 -6.38
N SER A 3 19.74 -23.54 -7.47
CA SER A 3 19.18 -23.48 -8.82
C SER A 3 18.35 -24.72 -9.14
N THR A 4 18.76 -25.89 -8.67
CA THR A 4 18.01 -27.13 -8.85
C THR A 4 16.66 -27.07 -8.14
N ILE A 5 16.66 -26.57 -6.92
CA ILE A 5 15.43 -26.42 -6.13
C ILE A 5 14.47 -25.45 -6.81
N ILE A 6 14.99 -24.33 -7.30
CA ILE A 6 14.18 -23.33 -8.01
C ILE A 6 13.60 -23.92 -9.29
N LEU A 7 14.40 -24.67 -10.06
CA LEU A 7 13.94 -25.30 -11.29
C LEU A 7 12.84 -26.31 -11.02
N GLN A 8 12.99 -27.12 -9.96
CA GLN A 8 11.97 -28.10 -9.59
C GLN A 8 10.68 -27.40 -9.15
N ALA A 9 10.80 -26.32 -8.40
CA ALA A 9 9.64 -25.54 -7.96
C ALA A 9 8.91 -24.93 -9.15
N VAL A 10 9.63 -24.38 -10.11
CA VAL A 10 9.06 -23.80 -11.33
C VAL A 10 8.40 -24.88 -12.18
N ALA A 11 9.06 -26.02 -12.34
CA ALA A 11 8.53 -27.14 -13.13
C ALA A 11 7.25 -27.71 -12.51
N GLY A 12 7.07 -27.55 -11.20
CA GLY A 12 5.88 -28.02 -10.51
C GLY A 12 4.60 -27.24 -10.82
N GLY A 13 4.67 -26.07 -11.43
CA GLY A 13 3.51 -25.25 -11.78
C GLY A 13 2.76 -24.68 -10.59
N ALA A 14 2.37 -25.52 -9.63
CA ALA A 14 1.70 -25.10 -8.39
C ALA A 14 2.58 -24.13 -7.59
N SER A 15 3.90 -24.35 -7.60
CA SER A 15 4.85 -23.47 -6.92
C SER A 15 4.91 -22.08 -7.54
N LEU A 16 4.72 -21.99 -8.86
CA LEU A 16 4.70 -20.70 -9.55
C LEU A 16 3.45 -19.91 -9.17
N ALA A 17 2.30 -20.56 -9.12
CA ALA A 17 1.06 -19.95 -8.67
C ALA A 17 1.17 -19.50 -7.20
N ALA A 18 1.76 -20.34 -6.35
CA ALA A 18 1.97 -20.02 -4.94
C ALA A 18 2.89 -18.81 -4.79
N LEU A 19 3.93 -18.70 -5.61
CA LEU A 19 4.84 -17.57 -5.60
C LEU A 19 4.12 -16.28 -6.00
N ALA A 20 3.28 -16.35 -7.01
CA ALA A 20 2.50 -15.19 -7.44
C ALA A 20 1.56 -14.71 -6.33
N LYS A 21 0.88 -15.63 -5.65
CA LYS A 21 -0.02 -15.29 -4.54
C LYS A 21 0.75 -14.69 -3.36
N PHE A 22 1.89 -15.27 -3.05
CA PHE A 22 2.76 -14.75 -2.00
C PHE A 22 3.22 -13.33 -2.34
N GLY A 23 3.67 -13.11 -3.57
CA GLY A 23 4.09 -11.79 -4.02
C GLY A 23 2.97 -10.77 -3.95
N ALA A 24 1.76 -11.16 -4.37
CA ALA A 24 0.60 -10.29 -4.31
C ALA A 24 0.25 -9.91 -2.88
N ALA A 25 0.23 -10.88 -1.97
CA ALA A 25 -0.06 -10.63 -0.56
C ALA A 25 1.00 -9.72 0.08
N LEU A 26 2.27 -9.99 -0.21
CA LEU A 26 3.36 -9.18 0.30
C LEU A 26 3.28 -7.76 -0.24
N GLY A 27 3.03 -7.62 -1.54
CA GLY A 27 2.89 -6.31 -2.18
C GLY A 27 1.73 -5.50 -1.59
N ALA A 28 0.59 -6.16 -1.35
CA ALA A 28 -0.56 -5.52 -0.71
C ALA A 28 -0.20 -5.04 0.70
N GLY A 29 0.53 -5.86 1.46
CA GLY A 29 0.97 -5.50 2.81
C GLY A 29 1.92 -4.32 2.80
N ILE A 30 2.87 -4.29 1.86
CA ILE A 30 3.81 -3.17 1.71
C ILE A 30 3.05 -1.90 1.33
N ALA A 31 2.09 -2.00 0.42
CA ALA A 31 1.26 -0.86 0.03
C ALA A 31 0.48 -0.31 1.23
N ALA A 32 -0.07 -1.20 2.06
CA ALA A 32 -0.79 -0.81 3.27
C ALA A 32 0.12 -0.09 4.26
N ILE A 33 1.35 -0.59 4.45
CA ILE A 33 2.33 0.05 5.32
C ILE A 33 2.69 1.43 4.78
N GLY A 34 2.96 1.54 3.47
CA GLY A 34 3.30 2.81 2.85
C GLY A 34 2.17 3.83 2.98
N ALA A 35 0.94 3.41 2.70
CA ALA A 35 -0.22 4.28 2.84
C ALA A 35 -0.42 4.73 4.29
N GLY A 36 -0.28 3.79 5.23
CA GLY A 36 -0.42 4.09 6.66
C GLY A 36 0.60 5.12 7.13
N ILE A 37 1.86 4.95 6.74
CA ILE A 37 2.92 5.90 7.08
C ILE A 37 2.64 7.25 6.44
N GLY A 38 2.28 7.27 5.16
CA GLY A 38 2.00 8.51 4.43
C GLY A 38 0.84 9.28 5.03
N ILE A 39 -0.27 8.60 5.29
CA ILE A 39 -1.45 9.23 5.90
C ILE A 39 -1.14 9.68 7.32
N GLY A 40 -0.37 8.88 8.07
CA GLY A 40 0.06 9.26 9.41
C GLY A 40 0.85 10.57 9.42
N LYS A 41 1.77 10.73 8.47
CA LYS A 41 2.53 11.98 8.34
C LYS A 41 1.65 13.16 7.95
N ILE A 42 0.73 12.95 7.02
CA ILE A 42 -0.22 13.98 6.61
C ILE A 42 -1.06 14.43 7.82
N GLY A 43 -1.60 13.46 8.56
CA GLY A 43 -2.44 13.76 9.72
C GLY A 43 -1.67 14.46 10.83
N SER A 44 -0.48 13.98 11.14
CA SER A 44 0.37 14.58 12.18
C SER A 44 0.72 16.01 11.83
N SER A 45 1.15 16.28 10.60
CA SER A 45 1.47 17.62 10.14
C SER A 45 0.26 18.55 10.18
N ALA A 46 -0.90 18.04 9.77
CA ALA A 46 -2.13 18.82 9.76
C ALA A 46 -2.54 19.23 11.19
N VAL A 47 -2.49 18.28 12.12
CA VAL A 47 -2.86 18.55 13.51
C VAL A 47 -1.91 19.58 14.14
N GLU A 48 -0.60 19.44 13.88
CA GLU A 48 0.37 20.42 14.34
C GLU A 48 0.12 21.82 13.77
N SER A 49 -0.21 21.88 12.49
CA SER A 49 -0.50 23.15 11.82
C SER A 49 -1.76 23.79 12.36
N ILE A 50 -2.79 23.01 12.64
CA ILE A 50 -4.02 23.52 13.25
C ILE A 50 -3.73 24.07 14.64
N ALA A 51 -2.87 23.40 15.41
CA ALA A 51 -2.50 23.85 16.74
C ALA A 51 -1.80 25.22 16.70
N ARG A 52 -1.00 25.46 15.65
CA ARG A 52 -0.30 26.74 15.47
C ARG A 52 -1.18 27.82 14.87
N GLN A 53 -2.11 27.43 14.03
CA GLN A 53 -2.99 28.36 13.28
C GLN A 53 -4.44 27.88 13.36
N PRO A 54 -5.07 28.01 14.55
CA PRO A 54 -6.44 27.53 14.71
C PRO A 54 -7.44 28.20 13.75
N GLU A 55 -7.16 29.43 13.32
CA GLU A 55 -7.99 30.17 12.39
C GLU A 55 -7.99 29.56 10.99
N ALA A 56 -6.97 28.77 10.67
CA ALA A 56 -6.85 28.09 9.38
C ALA A 56 -7.30 26.62 9.43
N ALA A 57 -7.93 26.19 10.53
CA ALA A 57 -8.26 24.79 10.77
C ALA A 57 -9.08 24.18 9.62
N ASN A 58 -10.05 24.91 9.08
CA ASN A 58 -10.89 24.37 8.02
C ASN A 58 -10.12 24.14 6.72
N ASP A 59 -9.25 25.08 6.35
CA ASP A 59 -8.43 24.95 5.15
C ASP A 59 -7.41 23.82 5.29
N ILE A 60 -6.79 23.71 6.45
CA ILE A 60 -5.82 22.63 6.73
C ILE A 60 -6.52 21.28 6.67
N ARG A 61 -7.69 21.17 7.28
CA ARG A 61 -8.46 19.92 7.26
C ARG A 61 -8.84 19.51 5.84
N MET A 62 -9.26 20.46 5.02
CA MET A 62 -9.64 20.21 3.65
C MET A 62 -8.45 19.68 2.84
N ASN A 63 -7.30 20.34 2.96
CA ASN A 63 -6.09 19.91 2.28
C ASN A 63 -5.61 18.55 2.78
N MET A 64 -5.75 18.28 4.06
CA MET A 64 -5.42 16.99 4.66
C MET A 64 -6.27 15.87 4.05
N ILE A 65 -7.57 16.11 3.95
CA ILE A 65 -8.50 15.10 3.41
C ILE A 65 -8.16 14.81 1.94
N ILE A 66 -7.88 15.85 1.15
CA ILE A 66 -7.53 15.68 -0.26
C ILE A 66 -6.23 14.88 -0.39
N ALA A 67 -5.20 15.25 0.39
CA ALA A 67 -3.92 14.56 0.33
C ALA A 67 -4.05 13.10 0.78
N ALA A 68 -4.81 12.84 1.86
CA ALA A 68 -5.05 11.49 2.35
C ALA A 68 -5.81 10.66 1.32
N ALA A 69 -6.79 11.26 0.64
CA ALA A 69 -7.57 10.58 -0.38
C ALA A 69 -6.71 10.18 -1.57
N LEU A 70 -5.73 11.01 -1.96
CA LEU A 70 -4.81 10.66 -3.04
C LEU A 70 -3.93 9.47 -2.66
N VAL A 71 -3.44 9.41 -1.43
CA VAL A 71 -2.66 8.28 -0.94
C VAL A 71 -3.52 7.01 -0.92
N GLU A 72 -4.75 7.12 -0.43
CA GLU A 72 -5.69 5.99 -0.40
C GLU A 72 -6.00 5.50 -1.81
N GLY A 73 -6.16 6.39 -2.77
CA GLY A 73 -6.42 6.02 -4.16
C GLY A 73 -5.30 5.18 -4.73
N VAL A 74 -4.06 5.58 -4.52
CA VAL A 74 -2.89 4.82 -4.98
C VAL A 74 -2.83 3.46 -4.29
N ALA A 75 -3.09 3.42 -2.98
CA ALA A 75 -3.07 2.18 -2.21
C ALA A 75 -4.16 1.22 -2.66
N LEU A 76 -5.35 1.73 -2.96
CA LEU A 76 -6.43 0.91 -3.47
C LEU A 76 -6.10 0.30 -4.83
N PHE A 77 -5.46 1.05 -5.73
CA PHE A 77 -4.99 0.51 -6.99
C PHE A 77 -3.99 -0.62 -6.78
N ALA A 78 -3.07 -0.46 -5.84
CA ALA A 78 -2.09 -1.49 -5.54
C ALA A 78 -2.76 -2.77 -5.04
N ILE A 79 -3.79 -2.62 -4.20
CA ILE A 79 -4.55 -3.77 -3.68
C ILE A 79 -5.36 -4.45 -4.79
N ILE A 80 -5.95 -3.66 -5.69
CA ILE A 80 -6.67 -4.22 -6.85
C ILE A 80 -5.72 -5.04 -7.72
N VAL A 81 -4.52 -4.53 -8.00
CA VAL A 81 -3.51 -5.27 -8.75
C VAL A 81 -3.16 -6.56 -8.04
N ALA A 82 -3.01 -6.53 -6.72
CA ALA A 82 -2.71 -7.73 -5.93
C ALA A 82 -3.85 -8.75 -6.02
N VAL A 83 -5.10 -8.31 -5.94
CA VAL A 83 -6.27 -9.19 -6.06
C VAL A 83 -6.28 -9.82 -7.45
N LEU A 84 -6.05 -9.06 -8.49
CA LEU A 84 -6.00 -9.59 -9.85
C LEU A 84 -4.91 -10.64 -10.00
N ALA A 85 -3.75 -10.42 -9.39
CA ALA A 85 -2.66 -11.38 -9.43
C ALA A 85 -3.02 -12.69 -8.73
N ILE A 86 -3.87 -12.64 -7.70
CA ILE A 86 -4.30 -13.84 -6.96
C ILE A 86 -5.35 -14.61 -7.74
N VAL A 87 -6.32 -13.91 -8.37
CA VAL A 87 -7.46 -14.58 -9.00
C VAL A 87 -7.23 -14.91 -10.47
N MET A 88 -6.27 -14.32 -11.13
CA MET A 88 -5.89 -14.62 -12.50
C MET A 88 -4.76 -15.63 -12.55
#